data_a8373114974e79619307f2ffefe69204
#
_entry.id   a8373114974e79619307f2ffefe69204
#
_cell.length_a   1.000
_cell.length_b   1.000
_cell.length_c   1.000
_cell.angle_alpha   90.00
_cell.angle_beta   90.00
_cell.angle_gamma   90.00
#
_symmetry.space_group_name_H-M   'P 1'
#
loop_
_entity.id
_entity.type
_entity.pdbx_description
1 polymer ?
#
loop_
_entity_poly.entity_id
_entity_poly.type
_entity_poly.pdbx_seq_one_letter_code
_entity_poly.pdbx_strand_id
1 'polypeptide(L)'
;MSDTETTVQEEAQAKDFAALAEDLEGASRRGRQNAASAFARQAKEDPASVFPFGASFVDALHRPEAQTRWECLDVLTQLVPLDSRLCDKAIMGAESALFDEDNGTVRLAAMRFLCALGATTQKRSEKVWPFIDEAIQCYHGDLEFQDMLNAVVNFSAGKLSASVREQLLARMAFDAENGKGALGRKAQTIIANLQ
;
A
#
# COMPACT_ATOMS: atom_id res chain seq x y z
N MET A 1 18.44 -35.52 -10.02
CA MET A 1 17.70 -35.70 -8.72
C MET A 1 17.18 -34.36 -8.21
N SER A 2 17.69 -33.22 -8.65
CA SER A 2 17.31 -31.88 -8.17
C SER A 2 15.95 -31.38 -8.69
N ASP A 3 15.58 -31.63 -9.94
CA ASP A 3 14.38 -31.05 -10.56
C ASP A 3 13.05 -31.61 -10.01
N THR A 4 13.02 -32.87 -9.62
CA THR A 4 11.81 -33.52 -9.08
C THR A 4 11.51 -33.06 -7.65
N GLU A 5 12.52 -32.80 -6.83
CA GLU A 5 12.34 -32.30 -5.46
C GLU A 5 11.85 -30.84 -5.47
N THR A 6 12.38 -30.02 -6.38
CA THR A 6 11.93 -28.62 -6.55
C THR A 6 10.47 -28.56 -6.97
N THR A 7 10.06 -29.39 -7.96
CA THR A 7 8.68 -29.44 -8.44
C THR A 7 7.68 -29.89 -7.35
N VAL A 8 8.06 -30.86 -6.52
CA VAL A 8 7.20 -31.33 -5.40
C VAL A 8 7.05 -30.27 -4.32
N GLN A 9 8.10 -29.51 -4.05
CA GLN A 9 8.06 -28.40 -3.08
C GLN A 9 7.18 -27.24 -3.59
N GLU A 10 7.30 -26.87 -4.88
CA GLU A 10 6.47 -25.84 -5.51
C GLU A 10 4.98 -26.22 -5.52
N GLU A 11 4.65 -27.49 -5.81
CA GLU A 11 3.28 -27.99 -5.76
C GLU A 11 2.70 -28.02 -4.34
N ALA A 12 3.49 -28.36 -3.33
CA ALA A 12 3.07 -28.34 -1.94
C ALA A 12 2.82 -26.92 -1.46
N GLN A 13 3.69 -25.97 -1.80
CA GLN A 13 3.55 -24.55 -1.45
C GLN A 13 2.33 -23.93 -2.15
N ALA A 14 2.06 -24.27 -3.41
CA ALA A 14 0.89 -23.79 -4.13
C ALA A 14 -0.42 -24.29 -3.50
N LYS A 15 -0.46 -25.53 -2.98
CA LYS A 15 -1.61 -26.06 -2.22
C LYS A 15 -1.83 -25.34 -0.91
N ASP A 16 -0.76 -25.03 -0.18
CA ASP A 16 -0.84 -24.27 1.07
C ASP A 16 -1.37 -22.85 0.83
N PHE A 17 -0.95 -22.19 -0.24
CA PHE A 17 -1.47 -20.86 -0.59
C PHE A 17 -2.93 -20.89 -1.06
N ALA A 18 -3.37 -21.94 -1.76
CA ALA A 18 -4.77 -22.10 -2.13
C ALA A 18 -5.66 -22.25 -0.88
N ALA A 19 -5.23 -23.04 0.11
CA ALA A 19 -5.97 -23.17 1.38
C ALA A 19 -5.99 -21.85 2.16
N LEU A 20 -4.90 -21.08 2.17
CA LEU A 20 -4.88 -19.75 2.77
C LEU A 20 -5.81 -18.77 2.06
N ALA A 21 -5.93 -18.84 0.72
CA ALA A 21 -6.85 -17.99 -0.03
C ALA A 21 -8.31 -18.34 0.31
N GLU A 22 -8.66 -19.63 0.44
CA GLU A 22 -9.97 -20.06 0.93
C GLU A 22 -10.26 -19.55 2.35
N ASP A 23 -9.27 -19.59 3.25
CA ASP A 23 -9.41 -19.04 4.59
C ASP A 23 -9.61 -17.51 4.57
N LEU A 24 -8.91 -16.78 3.69
CA LEU A 24 -9.06 -15.32 3.53
C LEU A 24 -10.48 -14.94 3.07
N GLU A 25 -11.08 -15.75 2.22
CA GLU A 25 -12.44 -15.58 1.71
C GLU A 25 -13.51 -16.13 2.69
N GLY A 26 -13.10 -17.01 3.59
CA GLY A 26 -13.95 -17.77 4.49
C GLY A 26 -14.72 -16.93 5.53
N ALA A 27 -15.64 -17.58 6.26
CA ALA A 27 -16.45 -16.93 7.28
C ALA A 27 -15.72 -16.69 8.62
N SER A 28 -14.63 -17.41 8.89
CA SER A 28 -13.88 -17.33 10.15
C SER A 28 -13.03 -16.06 10.21
N ARG A 29 -13.36 -15.15 11.13
CA ARG A 29 -12.52 -13.96 11.41
C ARG A 29 -11.06 -14.34 11.66
N ARG A 30 -10.82 -15.35 12.51
CA ARG A 30 -9.47 -15.80 12.86
C ARG A 30 -8.76 -16.41 11.65
N GLY A 31 -9.49 -17.18 10.83
CA GLY A 31 -8.96 -17.72 9.56
C GLY A 31 -8.47 -16.61 8.67
N ARG A 32 -9.31 -15.60 8.38
CA ARG A 32 -8.95 -14.44 7.55
C ARG A 32 -7.73 -13.69 8.07
N GLN A 33 -7.66 -13.42 9.37
CA GLN A 33 -6.51 -12.72 9.97
C GLN A 33 -5.22 -13.55 9.87
N ASN A 34 -5.28 -14.85 10.14
CA ASN A 34 -4.11 -15.73 10.02
C ASN A 34 -3.64 -15.84 8.56
N ALA A 35 -4.57 -15.97 7.62
CA ALA A 35 -4.26 -16.03 6.19
C ALA A 35 -3.62 -14.71 5.71
N ALA A 36 -4.20 -13.56 6.06
CA ALA A 36 -3.64 -12.25 5.71
C ALA A 36 -2.21 -12.10 6.24
N SER A 37 -1.95 -12.48 7.52
CA SER A 37 -0.62 -12.43 8.10
C SER A 37 0.39 -13.35 7.41
N ALA A 38 -0.04 -14.56 7.01
CA ALA A 38 0.80 -15.49 6.29
C ALA A 38 1.19 -14.94 4.92
N PHE A 39 0.20 -14.42 4.16
CA PHE A 39 0.43 -13.79 2.87
C PHE A 39 1.30 -12.52 2.97
N ALA A 40 1.08 -11.67 3.96
CA ALA A 40 1.87 -10.46 4.16
C ALA A 40 3.35 -10.76 4.46
N ARG A 41 3.62 -11.82 5.21
CA ARG A 41 4.98 -12.29 5.45
C ARG A 41 5.62 -12.84 4.18
N GLN A 42 4.92 -13.70 3.46
CA GLN A 42 5.42 -14.29 2.22
C GLN A 42 5.66 -13.24 1.12
N ALA A 43 4.76 -12.27 0.97
CA ALA A 43 4.91 -11.21 -0.02
C ALA A 43 6.16 -10.33 0.19
N LYS A 44 6.66 -10.23 1.43
CA LYS A 44 7.93 -9.52 1.72
C LYS A 44 9.15 -10.31 1.27
N GLU A 45 9.07 -11.64 1.28
CA GLU A 45 10.15 -12.53 0.90
C GLU A 45 10.13 -12.80 -0.61
N ASP A 46 8.97 -13.16 -1.14
CA ASP A 46 8.75 -13.45 -2.55
C ASP A 46 7.33 -13.00 -2.99
N PRO A 47 7.17 -11.77 -3.45
CA PRO A 47 5.88 -11.27 -3.90
C PRO A 47 5.32 -12.03 -5.13
N ALA A 48 6.17 -12.65 -5.95
CA ALA A 48 5.71 -13.39 -7.12
C ALA A 48 4.92 -14.66 -6.72
N SER A 49 5.28 -15.32 -5.62
CA SER A 49 4.61 -16.52 -5.13
C SER A 49 3.15 -16.27 -4.72
N VAL A 50 2.82 -15.06 -4.25
CA VAL A 50 1.47 -14.69 -3.81
C VAL A 50 0.66 -13.96 -4.88
N PHE A 51 1.30 -13.58 -5.99
CA PHE A 51 0.67 -12.86 -7.09
C PHE A 51 -0.60 -13.54 -7.66
N PRO A 52 -0.70 -14.87 -7.82
CA PRO A 52 -1.91 -15.54 -8.31
C PRO A 52 -3.17 -15.25 -7.47
N PHE A 53 -3.02 -14.88 -6.21
CA PHE A 53 -4.10 -14.60 -5.26
C PHE A 53 -4.45 -13.11 -5.14
N GLY A 54 -3.94 -12.29 -6.04
CA GLY A 54 -4.10 -10.83 -6.01
C GLY A 54 -5.56 -10.35 -5.94
N ALA A 55 -6.50 -11.07 -6.57
CA ALA A 55 -7.92 -10.74 -6.51
C ALA A 55 -8.50 -10.90 -5.09
N SER A 56 -8.11 -11.98 -4.38
CA SER A 56 -8.57 -12.23 -3.00
C SER A 56 -8.10 -11.14 -2.03
N PHE A 57 -6.90 -10.54 -2.27
CA PHE A 57 -6.42 -9.41 -1.45
C PHE A 57 -7.24 -8.13 -1.71
N VAL A 58 -7.65 -7.89 -2.96
CA VAL A 58 -8.54 -6.76 -3.30
C VAL A 58 -9.89 -6.91 -2.60
N ASP A 59 -10.49 -8.09 -2.66
CA ASP A 59 -11.78 -8.38 -2.04
C ASP A 59 -11.71 -8.31 -0.51
N ALA A 60 -10.58 -8.69 0.08
CA ALA A 60 -10.34 -8.64 1.52
C ALA A 60 -10.32 -7.22 2.10
N LEU A 61 -10.13 -6.17 1.29
CA LEU A 61 -10.20 -4.78 1.75
C LEU A 61 -11.60 -4.37 2.24
N HIS A 62 -12.64 -5.13 1.87
CA HIS A 62 -14.02 -4.92 2.31
C HIS A 62 -14.37 -5.68 3.60
N ARG A 63 -13.43 -6.41 4.19
CA ARG A 63 -13.65 -7.13 5.45
C ARG A 63 -13.64 -6.16 6.63
N PRO A 64 -14.42 -6.46 7.70
CA PRO A 64 -14.52 -5.56 8.86
C PRO A 64 -13.26 -5.56 9.73
N GLU A 65 -12.41 -6.59 9.65
CA GLU A 65 -11.23 -6.69 10.48
C GLU A 65 -10.11 -5.76 10.01
N ALA A 66 -9.70 -4.84 10.86
CA ALA A 66 -8.59 -3.94 10.59
C ALA A 66 -7.32 -4.70 10.18
N GLN A 67 -6.95 -5.78 10.92
CA GLN A 67 -5.77 -6.58 10.63
C GLN A 67 -5.80 -7.16 9.21
N THR A 68 -6.89 -7.77 8.78
CA THR A 68 -7.04 -8.32 7.43
C THR A 68 -6.82 -7.22 6.38
N ARG A 69 -7.40 -6.04 6.57
CA ARG A 69 -7.28 -4.93 5.63
C ARG A 69 -5.85 -4.39 5.51
N TRP A 70 -5.16 -4.08 6.63
CA TRP A 70 -3.82 -3.52 6.52
C TRP A 70 -2.81 -4.53 5.97
N GLU A 71 -2.91 -5.81 6.33
CA GLU A 71 -2.01 -6.84 5.82
C GLU A 71 -2.22 -7.10 4.33
N CYS A 72 -3.48 -7.10 3.85
CA CYS A 72 -3.76 -7.19 2.42
C CYS A 72 -3.27 -5.95 1.64
N LEU A 73 -3.35 -4.74 2.21
CA LEU A 73 -2.75 -3.54 1.63
C LEU A 73 -1.22 -3.63 1.56
N ASP A 74 -0.59 -4.19 2.59
CA ASP A 74 0.86 -4.44 2.57
C ASP A 74 1.25 -5.44 1.47
N VAL A 75 0.47 -6.53 1.29
CA VAL A 75 0.65 -7.48 0.16
C VAL A 75 0.50 -6.75 -1.17
N LEU A 76 -0.61 -6.04 -1.38
CA LEU A 76 -0.87 -5.30 -2.63
C LEU A 76 0.23 -4.29 -2.93
N THR A 77 0.82 -3.67 -1.91
CA THR A 77 1.97 -2.75 -2.07
C THR A 77 3.18 -3.47 -2.67
N GLN A 78 3.46 -4.71 -2.23
CA GLN A 78 4.53 -5.54 -2.81
C GLN A 78 4.22 -6.00 -4.24
N LEU A 79 2.93 -6.13 -4.60
CA LEU A 79 2.50 -6.54 -5.94
C LEU A 79 2.51 -5.40 -6.96
N VAL A 80 2.52 -4.14 -6.54
CA VAL A 80 2.54 -2.97 -7.46
C VAL A 80 3.64 -3.06 -8.53
N PRO A 81 4.90 -3.42 -8.23
CA PRO A 81 5.94 -3.53 -9.24
C PRO A 81 5.73 -4.67 -10.23
N LEU A 82 5.00 -5.73 -9.85
CA LEU A 82 4.74 -6.90 -10.69
C LEU A 82 3.58 -6.64 -11.65
N ASP A 83 2.44 -6.19 -11.14
CA ASP A 83 1.28 -5.79 -11.96
C ASP A 83 0.45 -4.69 -11.31
N SER A 84 0.78 -3.46 -11.66
CA SER A 84 0.02 -2.30 -11.19
C SER A 84 -1.42 -2.22 -11.74
N ARG A 85 -1.78 -2.99 -12.80
CA ARG A 85 -3.17 -3.05 -13.31
C ARG A 85 -4.07 -3.88 -12.39
N LEU A 86 -3.55 -4.97 -11.83
CA LEU A 86 -4.26 -5.69 -10.78
C LEU A 86 -4.56 -4.75 -9.62
N CYS A 87 -3.55 -4.00 -9.18
CA CYS A 87 -3.63 -3.07 -8.04
C CYS A 87 -4.59 -1.88 -8.29
N ASP A 88 -4.87 -1.50 -9.55
CA ASP A 88 -5.86 -0.46 -9.87
C ASP A 88 -7.26 -0.77 -9.31
N LYS A 89 -7.61 -2.05 -9.15
CA LYS A 89 -8.89 -2.51 -8.61
C LYS A 89 -9.03 -2.25 -7.10
N ALA A 90 -7.90 -2.14 -6.40
CA ALA A 90 -7.86 -1.91 -4.97
C ALA A 90 -8.04 -0.43 -4.56
N ILE A 91 -8.02 0.53 -5.51
CA ILE A 91 -8.02 1.96 -5.20
C ILE A 91 -9.21 2.36 -4.32
N MET A 92 -10.43 1.91 -4.62
CA MET A 92 -11.62 2.25 -3.83
C MET A 92 -11.58 1.67 -2.40
N GLY A 93 -11.12 0.43 -2.26
CA GLY A 93 -10.92 -0.19 -0.95
C GLY A 93 -9.82 0.50 -0.14
N ALA A 94 -8.75 0.93 -0.81
CA ALA A 94 -7.66 1.67 -0.19
C ALA A 94 -8.07 3.10 0.20
N GLU A 95 -8.90 3.79 -0.59
CA GLU A 95 -9.50 5.08 -0.22
C GLU A 95 -10.31 4.94 1.07
N SER A 96 -11.24 3.97 1.13
CA SER A 96 -12.02 3.70 2.35
C SER A 96 -11.13 3.37 3.54
N ALA A 97 -10.05 2.63 3.34
CA ALA A 97 -9.08 2.29 4.38
C ALA A 97 -8.22 3.50 4.81
N LEU A 98 -7.92 4.44 3.90
CA LEU A 98 -7.16 5.65 4.19
C LEU A 98 -7.90 6.58 5.16
N PHE A 99 -9.24 6.59 5.10
CA PHE A 99 -10.08 7.41 5.98
C PHE A 99 -10.78 6.58 7.07
N ASP A 100 -10.16 5.46 7.49
CA ASP A 100 -10.63 4.67 8.64
C ASP A 100 -10.56 5.50 9.93
N GLU A 101 -11.69 5.70 10.60
CA GLU A 101 -11.79 6.55 11.78
C GLU A 101 -11.06 5.96 13.00
N ASP A 102 -11.02 4.63 13.09
CA ASP A 102 -10.62 3.93 14.31
C ASP A 102 -9.17 3.41 14.28
N ASN A 103 -8.53 3.31 13.09
CA ASN A 103 -7.30 2.53 13.00
C ASN A 103 -6.18 3.17 12.17
N GLY A 104 -5.22 3.80 12.85
CA GLY A 104 -4.04 4.42 12.22
C GLY A 104 -3.16 3.46 11.42
N THR A 105 -3.09 2.17 11.80
CA THR A 105 -2.33 1.18 11.03
C THR A 105 -2.97 0.91 9.67
N VAL A 106 -4.31 0.87 9.60
CA VAL A 106 -5.05 0.73 8.34
C VAL A 106 -4.82 1.96 7.45
N ARG A 107 -4.95 3.17 8.03
CA ARG A 107 -4.68 4.44 7.32
C ARG A 107 -3.26 4.48 6.73
N LEU A 108 -2.28 4.10 7.54
CA LEU A 108 -0.87 4.09 7.11
C LEU A 108 -0.61 3.08 5.99
N ALA A 109 -1.17 1.87 6.07
CA ALA A 109 -1.05 0.85 5.02
C ALA A 109 -1.69 1.33 3.71
N ALA A 110 -2.87 1.97 3.79
CA ALA A 110 -3.55 2.54 2.64
C ALA A 110 -2.74 3.68 2.00
N MET A 111 -2.17 4.57 2.80
CA MET A 111 -1.30 5.64 2.32
C MET A 111 -0.08 5.09 1.58
N ARG A 112 0.58 4.06 2.13
CA ARG A 112 1.73 3.40 1.49
C ARG A 112 1.35 2.79 0.15
N PHE A 113 0.23 2.07 0.10
CA PHE A 113 -0.27 1.46 -1.13
C PHE A 113 -0.61 2.49 -2.21
N LEU A 114 -1.40 3.51 -1.88
CA LEU A 114 -1.80 4.55 -2.83
C LEU A 114 -0.60 5.34 -3.36
N CYS A 115 0.36 5.67 -2.49
CA CYS A 115 1.61 6.32 -2.89
C CYS A 115 2.43 5.42 -3.84
N ALA A 116 2.61 4.13 -3.52
CA ALA A 116 3.35 3.20 -4.37
C ALA A 116 2.69 3.04 -5.74
N LEU A 117 1.38 2.84 -5.77
CA LEU A 117 0.62 2.69 -7.03
C LEU A 117 0.64 3.99 -7.84
N GLY A 118 0.39 5.13 -7.21
CA GLY A 118 0.38 6.44 -7.86
C GLY A 118 1.70 6.84 -8.48
N ALA A 119 2.82 6.42 -7.88
CA ALA A 119 4.18 6.67 -8.38
C ALA A 119 4.50 5.96 -9.71
N THR A 120 3.69 4.99 -10.14
CA THR A 120 3.99 4.15 -11.31
C THR A 120 3.75 4.84 -12.65
N THR A 121 2.73 5.71 -12.77
CA THR A 121 2.40 6.45 -14.00
C THR A 121 1.72 7.79 -13.68
N GLN A 122 1.85 8.77 -14.60
CA GLN A 122 1.18 10.07 -14.48
C GLN A 122 -0.34 9.93 -14.27
N LYS A 123 -1.00 9.06 -15.05
CA LYS A 123 -2.45 8.83 -14.93
C LYS A 123 -2.85 8.29 -13.55
N ARG A 124 -2.05 7.40 -12.97
CA ARG A 124 -2.31 6.90 -11.61
C ARG A 124 -2.04 7.98 -10.56
N SER A 125 -0.99 8.78 -10.74
CA SER A 125 -0.74 9.90 -9.82
C SER A 125 -1.92 10.85 -9.76
N GLU A 126 -2.51 11.21 -10.89
CA GLU A 126 -3.73 12.03 -10.95
C GLU A 126 -4.93 11.38 -10.27
N LYS A 127 -5.08 10.07 -10.43
CA LYS A 127 -6.21 9.33 -9.85
C LYS A 127 -6.15 9.24 -8.33
N VAL A 128 -4.96 9.05 -7.75
CA VAL A 128 -4.80 8.87 -6.29
C VAL A 128 -4.49 10.18 -5.55
N TRP A 129 -4.03 11.20 -6.26
CA TRP A 129 -3.62 12.45 -5.65
C TRP A 129 -4.68 13.12 -4.76
N PRO A 130 -5.97 13.20 -5.16
CA PRO A 130 -6.98 13.79 -4.29
C PRO A 130 -7.06 13.15 -2.90
N PHE A 131 -6.92 11.84 -2.82
CA PHE A 131 -6.94 11.10 -1.54
C PHE A 131 -5.68 11.36 -0.73
N ILE A 132 -4.51 11.36 -1.39
CA ILE A 132 -3.21 11.63 -0.74
C ILE A 132 -3.19 13.07 -0.20
N ASP A 133 -3.63 14.05 -0.98
CA ASP A 133 -3.67 15.45 -0.59
C ASP A 133 -4.59 15.70 0.61
N GLU A 134 -5.77 15.09 0.60
CA GLU A 134 -6.71 15.15 1.73
C GLU A 134 -6.12 14.48 2.98
N ALA A 135 -5.51 13.32 2.85
CA ALA A 135 -4.89 12.63 3.97
C ALA A 135 -3.72 13.42 4.59
N ILE A 136 -2.89 14.10 3.77
CA ILE A 136 -1.85 15.00 4.27
C ILE A 136 -2.45 16.10 5.14
N GLN A 137 -3.61 16.64 4.77
CA GLN A 137 -4.26 17.71 5.52
C GLN A 137 -4.94 17.17 6.79
N CYS A 138 -5.69 16.07 6.66
CA CYS A 138 -6.48 15.53 7.77
C CYS A 138 -5.60 14.97 8.89
N TYR A 139 -4.47 14.35 8.56
CA TYR A 139 -3.64 13.63 9.54
C TYR A 139 -2.38 14.38 9.94
N HIS A 140 -2.24 15.66 9.54
CA HIS A 140 -1.10 16.49 9.94
C HIS A 140 -1.02 16.61 11.46
N GLY A 141 0.07 16.07 12.02
CA GLY A 141 0.30 16.07 13.48
C GLY A 141 -0.12 14.77 14.21
N ASP A 142 -0.77 13.83 13.52
CA ASP A 142 -1.09 12.52 14.07
C ASP A 142 0.15 11.64 14.25
N LEU A 143 0.04 10.60 15.07
CA LEU A 143 1.17 9.72 15.39
C LEU A 143 1.76 9.04 14.16
N GLU A 144 0.90 8.58 13.24
CA GLU A 144 1.31 7.92 11.99
C GLU A 144 1.77 8.87 10.89
N PHE A 145 1.54 10.18 11.04
CA PHE A 145 1.82 11.17 9.98
C PHE A 145 3.27 11.13 9.49
N GLN A 146 4.22 10.94 10.40
CA GLN A 146 5.63 10.84 10.03
C GLN A 146 5.93 9.66 9.11
N ASP A 147 5.24 8.54 9.31
CA ASP A 147 5.38 7.35 8.45
C ASP A 147 4.59 7.50 7.14
N MET A 148 3.45 8.20 7.16
CA MET A 148 2.75 8.60 5.94
C MET A 148 3.62 9.51 5.06
N LEU A 149 4.35 10.46 5.64
CA LEU A 149 5.29 11.29 4.87
C LEU A 149 6.43 10.50 4.23
N ASN A 150 6.87 9.37 4.80
CA ASN A 150 7.83 8.49 4.14
C ASN A 150 7.24 7.92 2.83
N ALA A 151 5.95 7.58 2.82
CA ALA A 151 5.29 7.14 1.59
C ALA A 151 5.18 8.28 0.56
N VAL A 152 4.90 9.51 1.01
CA VAL A 152 4.86 10.70 0.13
C VAL A 152 6.25 11.02 -0.44
N VAL A 153 7.35 10.84 0.31
CA VAL A 153 8.71 10.96 -0.21
C VAL A 153 8.93 9.99 -1.38
N ASN A 154 8.53 8.73 -1.24
CA ASN A 154 8.64 7.75 -2.31
C ASN A 154 7.74 8.11 -3.52
N PHE A 155 6.52 8.57 -3.26
CA PHE A 155 5.59 9.05 -4.30
C PHE A 155 6.17 10.21 -5.10
N SER A 156 6.79 11.19 -4.42
CA SER A 156 7.37 12.38 -5.07
C SER A 156 8.51 12.07 -6.03
N ALA A 157 9.22 10.96 -5.83
CA ALA A 157 10.26 10.45 -6.72
C ALA A 157 9.73 9.66 -7.93
N GLY A 158 8.41 9.43 -8.00
CA GLY A 158 7.77 8.62 -9.03
C GLY A 158 7.42 9.38 -10.32
N LYS A 159 6.64 8.69 -11.17
CA LYS A 159 6.18 9.23 -12.45
C LYS A 159 4.90 10.06 -12.27
N LEU A 160 5.06 11.26 -11.70
CA LEU A 160 3.93 12.16 -11.44
C LEU A 160 3.61 13.02 -12.67
N SER A 161 2.32 13.38 -12.84
CA SER A 161 1.93 14.41 -13.81
C SER A 161 2.39 15.79 -13.37
N ALA A 162 2.48 16.74 -14.31
CA ALA A 162 2.87 18.11 -14.02
C ALA A 162 1.94 18.77 -12.98
N SER A 163 0.63 18.53 -13.11
CA SER A 163 -0.37 19.05 -12.17
C SER A 163 -0.20 18.51 -10.76
N VAL A 164 0.07 17.21 -10.60
CA VAL A 164 0.29 16.59 -9.28
C VAL A 164 1.59 17.10 -8.67
N ARG A 165 2.67 17.26 -9.47
CA ARG A 165 3.94 17.85 -9.00
C ARG A 165 3.75 19.24 -8.44
N GLU A 166 3.03 20.10 -9.18
CA GLU A 166 2.76 21.48 -8.77
C GLU A 166 1.93 21.52 -7.47
N GLN A 167 0.87 20.72 -7.38
CA GLN A 167 0.01 20.67 -6.20
C GLN A 167 0.74 20.12 -4.98
N LEU A 168 1.54 19.06 -5.12
CA LEU A 168 2.32 18.49 -4.03
C LEU A 168 3.40 19.49 -3.55
N LEU A 169 4.05 20.20 -4.48
CA LEU A 169 5.00 21.24 -4.14
C LEU A 169 4.34 22.35 -3.30
N ALA A 170 3.19 22.85 -3.74
CA ALA A 170 2.43 23.84 -3.00
C ALA A 170 1.99 23.33 -1.61
N ARG A 171 1.55 22.05 -1.52
CA ARG A 171 1.13 21.43 -0.27
C ARG A 171 2.26 21.36 0.76
N MET A 172 3.49 21.06 0.33
CA MET A 172 4.63 20.85 1.22
C MET A 172 5.47 22.10 1.48
N ALA A 173 5.20 23.22 0.79
CA ALA A 173 6.01 24.44 0.86
C ALA A 173 6.11 24.97 2.30
N PHE A 174 5.00 25.07 3.02
CA PHE A 174 4.99 25.57 4.39
C PHE A 174 5.81 24.69 5.35
N ASP A 175 5.65 23.37 5.27
CA ASP A 175 6.39 22.44 6.13
C ASP A 175 7.88 22.38 5.77
N ALA A 176 8.24 22.58 4.52
CA ALA A 176 9.63 22.65 4.10
C ALA A 176 10.35 23.90 4.62
N GLU A 177 9.64 25.02 4.72
CA GLU A 177 10.18 26.30 5.22
C GLU A 177 10.15 26.37 6.77
N ASN A 178 9.07 25.92 7.40
CA ASN A 178 8.79 26.16 8.82
C ASN A 178 8.82 24.87 9.67
N GLY A 179 8.75 23.70 9.06
CA GLY A 179 8.72 22.42 9.74
C GLY A 179 10.01 22.12 10.49
N LYS A 180 9.88 21.58 11.72
CA LYS A 180 11.02 21.24 12.57
C LYS A 180 11.33 19.73 12.51
N GLY A 181 12.60 19.39 12.72
CA GLY A 181 13.03 18.00 12.89
C GLY A 181 12.77 17.13 11.65
N ALA A 182 12.08 16.00 11.83
CA ALA A 182 11.81 15.06 10.75
C ALA A 182 10.79 15.60 9.72
N LEU A 183 9.80 16.39 10.16
CA LEU A 183 8.81 17.00 9.28
C LEU A 183 9.47 17.88 8.23
N GLY A 184 10.25 18.87 8.66
CA GLY A 184 10.92 19.79 7.73
C GLY A 184 11.87 19.07 6.76
N ARG A 185 12.68 18.10 7.28
CA ARG A 185 13.58 17.31 6.40
C ARG A 185 12.83 16.53 5.32
N LYS A 186 11.73 15.86 5.68
CA LYS A 186 10.92 15.08 4.71
C LYS A 186 10.25 16.00 3.69
N ALA A 187 9.67 17.11 4.14
CA ALA A 187 9.08 18.11 3.26
C ALA A 187 10.12 18.67 2.26
N GLN A 188 11.32 19.02 2.72
CA GLN A 188 12.43 19.44 1.85
C GLN A 188 12.85 18.35 0.86
N THR A 189 12.89 17.08 1.28
CA THR A 189 13.18 15.96 0.38
C THR A 189 12.10 15.81 -0.69
N ILE A 190 10.82 15.93 -0.32
CA ILE A 190 9.70 15.89 -1.28
C ILE A 190 9.85 17.02 -2.31
N ILE A 191 10.11 18.25 -1.87
CA ILE A 191 10.32 19.39 -2.77
C ILE A 191 11.51 19.17 -3.71
N ALA A 192 12.62 18.65 -3.20
CA ALA A 192 13.79 18.34 -4.01
C ALA A 192 13.53 17.29 -5.09
N ASN A 193 12.71 16.27 -4.80
CA ASN A 193 12.31 15.28 -5.79
C ASN A 193 11.39 15.84 -6.90
N LEU A 194 10.71 16.97 -6.63
CA LEU A 194 9.77 17.59 -7.56
C LEU A 194 10.42 18.62 -8.49
N GLN A 195 11.61 19.09 -8.19
CA GLN A 195 12.39 20.04 -9.01
C GLN A 195 13.15 19.31 -10.13
#